data_5fe6d96afa6ee7bda392743d1317699d
#
_entry.id   5fe6d96afa6ee7bda392743d1317699d
#
_cell.length_a   1.000
_cell.length_b   1.000
_cell.length_c   1.000
_cell.angle_alpha   90.00
_cell.angle_beta   90.00
_cell.angle_gamma   90.00
#
_symmetry.space_group_name_H-M   'P 1'
#
loop_
_entity.id
_entity.type
_entity.pdbx_description
1 polymer ?
#
loop_
_entity_poly.entity_id
_entity_poly.type
_entity_poly.pdbx_seq_one_letter_code
_entity_poly.pdbx_strand_id
1 'polypeptide(L)'
;MKITGKAHCLFEQSGTFKNEFIKLGIPAEDYDIQNNFNQTDHVVDIFADIEKAYDTLTRQDKTRQDKTRQDKTLFDEIDPCQDLVLAFFPCIYFETMSCMYFSCDTLNNQHKPTYERIADAIDRLEKRTYFHELLYKLCYIATRKNIRLVIENPATTPNYLLYTQNFFKPTIIDKNRMERGDYFKKPTAYWCFNFTPTQGFTHQNDKEQKIINDCKSAPKAGLCSEERSLISSDYARNFICDFILGKYQPEISGQSLFDTEYMDFLLNCNAETRG
;
A
#
# COMPACT_ATOMS: atom_id res chain seq x y z
N MET A 1 12.18 12.37 2.15
CA MET A 1 11.56 13.72 2.16
C MET A 1 11.24 14.15 3.59
N LYS A 2 10.90 15.43 3.83
CA LYS A 2 10.43 15.88 5.15
C LYS A 2 8.89 15.91 5.16
N ILE A 3 8.28 15.32 6.19
CA ILE A 3 6.85 15.43 6.51
C ILE A 3 6.78 16.37 7.71
N THR A 4 6.11 17.52 7.57
CA THR A 4 5.95 18.51 8.65
C THR A 4 4.52 18.55 9.17
N GLY A 5 3.60 17.98 8.45
CA GLY A 5 2.23 17.77 8.82
C GLY A 5 1.98 16.32 9.28
N LYS A 6 1.04 15.66 8.66
CA LYS A 6 0.47 14.37 9.07
C LYS A 6 0.66 13.29 7.97
N ALA A 7 0.77 12.03 8.37
CA ALA A 7 0.61 10.88 7.48
C ALA A 7 -0.82 10.35 7.57
N HIS A 8 -1.46 10.16 6.40
CA HIS A 8 -2.81 9.61 6.28
C HIS A 8 -2.71 8.22 5.68
N CYS A 9 -3.04 7.18 6.47
CA CYS A 9 -2.97 5.78 6.05
C CYS A 9 -4.37 5.31 5.64
N LEU A 10 -4.60 5.20 4.32
CA LEU A 10 -5.90 4.80 3.76
C LEU A 10 -5.95 3.28 3.56
N PHE A 11 -7.10 2.68 3.83
CA PHE A 11 -7.34 1.23 3.78
C PHE A 11 -6.43 0.45 4.74
N GLU A 12 -6.14 1.04 5.88
CA GLU A 12 -5.33 0.42 6.93
C GLU A 12 -6.15 0.28 8.22
N GLN A 13 -6.60 -0.94 8.53
CA GLN A 13 -7.33 -1.23 9.78
C GLN A 13 -6.42 -1.72 10.92
N SER A 14 -5.17 -2.09 10.62
CA SER A 14 -4.23 -2.66 11.60
C SER A 14 -3.45 -1.60 12.39
N GLY A 15 -3.43 -0.37 11.92
CA GLY A 15 -2.65 0.73 12.49
C GLY A 15 -1.13 0.55 12.40
N THR A 16 -0.63 -0.41 11.63
CA THR A 16 0.80 -0.75 11.61
C THR A 16 1.66 0.42 11.12
N PHE A 17 1.36 0.97 9.95
CA PHE A 17 2.10 2.12 9.42
C PHE A 17 1.84 3.39 10.22
N LYS A 18 0.58 3.65 10.59
CA LYS A 18 0.21 4.77 11.46
C LYS A 18 1.09 4.79 12.72
N ASN A 19 1.14 3.68 13.44
CA ASN A 19 1.88 3.58 14.69
C ASN A 19 3.39 3.76 14.51
N GLU A 20 3.95 3.29 13.39
CA GLU A 20 5.38 3.49 13.10
C GLU A 20 5.69 4.95 12.72
N PHE A 21 4.81 5.66 12.01
CA PHE A 21 4.95 7.11 11.81
C PHE A 21 4.95 7.86 13.14
N ILE A 22 4.02 7.54 14.05
CA ILE A 22 3.94 8.16 15.38
C ILE A 22 5.22 7.94 16.18
N LYS A 23 5.76 6.69 16.19
CA LYS A 23 7.04 6.39 16.84
C LYS A 23 8.22 7.16 16.26
N LEU A 24 8.16 7.48 14.97
CA LEU A 24 9.16 8.32 14.29
C LEU A 24 8.96 9.82 14.50
N GLY A 25 7.99 10.21 15.33
CA GLY A 25 7.68 11.61 15.66
C GLY A 25 6.85 12.34 14.59
N ILE A 26 6.18 11.60 13.72
CA ILE A 26 5.30 12.15 12.67
C ILE A 26 3.85 11.85 13.07
N PRO A 27 2.99 12.86 13.24
CA PRO A 27 1.57 12.63 13.46
C PRO A 27 0.98 11.77 12.33
N ALA A 28 0.13 10.80 12.67
CA ALA A 28 -0.48 9.94 11.68
C ALA A 28 -1.87 9.52 12.10
N GLU A 29 -2.75 9.31 11.13
CA GLU A 29 -4.11 8.80 11.29
C GLU A 29 -4.40 7.75 10.23
N ASP A 30 -5.26 6.79 10.55
CA ASP A 30 -5.70 5.78 9.60
C ASP A 30 -7.20 5.84 9.34
N TYR A 31 -7.56 5.37 8.15
CA TYR A 31 -8.90 5.43 7.59
C TYR A 31 -9.23 4.08 6.95
N ASP A 32 -10.32 3.47 7.37
CA ASP A 32 -10.84 2.23 6.77
C ASP A 32 -12.34 2.12 7.03
N ILE A 33 -13.06 1.37 6.22
CA ILE A 33 -14.46 1.02 6.49
C ILE A 33 -14.57 -0.04 7.60
N GLN A 34 -13.50 -0.77 7.85
CA GLN A 34 -13.42 -1.83 8.85
C GLN A 34 -12.59 -1.38 10.07
N ASN A 35 -12.92 -1.94 11.22
CA ASN A 35 -12.16 -1.72 12.46
C ASN A 35 -12.04 -3.02 13.27
N ASN A 36 -11.64 -4.11 12.62
CA ASN A 36 -11.56 -5.44 13.24
C ASN A 36 -10.51 -5.52 14.34
N PHE A 37 -9.51 -4.63 14.30
CA PHE A 37 -8.42 -4.58 15.29
C PHE A 37 -8.60 -3.50 16.35
N ASN A 38 -9.69 -2.71 16.31
CA ASN A 38 -9.91 -1.56 17.18
C ASN A 38 -8.77 -0.53 17.14
N GLN A 39 -8.15 -0.35 15.97
CA GLN A 39 -7.03 0.57 15.75
C GLN A 39 -7.39 1.71 14.79
N THR A 40 -8.49 1.59 14.03
CA THR A 40 -8.89 2.57 13.03
C THR A 40 -9.39 3.85 13.68
N ASP A 41 -8.73 4.98 13.38
CA ASP A 41 -9.13 6.29 13.91
C ASP A 41 -10.41 6.81 13.26
N HIS A 42 -10.51 6.62 11.92
CA HIS A 42 -11.64 7.09 11.13
C HIS A 42 -12.31 5.93 10.39
N VAL A 43 -13.47 5.49 10.88
CA VAL A 43 -14.27 4.46 10.20
C VAL A 43 -15.12 5.14 9.12
N VAL A 44 -14.63 5.13 7.89
CA VAL A 44 -15.23 5.85 6.75
C VAL A 44 -15.18 5.03 5.45
N ASP A 45 -16.13 5.28 4.56
CA ASP A 45 -16.13 4.72 3.21
C ASP A 45 -15.23 5.56 2.29
N ILE A 46 -13.95 5.16 2.19
CA ILE A 46 -12.96 5.83 1.36
C ILE A 46 -13.34 5.79 -0.13
N PHE A 47 -14.01 4.73 -0.60
CA PHE A 47 -14.46 4.65 -1.98
C PHE A 47 -15.49 5.73 -2.31
N ALA A 48 -16.45 5.95 -1.41
CA ALA A 48 -17.42 7.02 -1.55
C ALA A 48 -16.74 8.41 -1.55
N ASP A 49 -15.72 8.60 -0.72
CA ASP A 49 -14.94 9.84 -0.70
C ASP A 49 -14.12 10.05 -1.98
N ILE A 50 -13.52 8.98 -2.54
CA ILE A 50 -12.83 9.05 -3.85
C ILE A 50 -13.81 9.45 -4.96
N GLU A 51 -14.97 8.80 -5.05
CA GLU A 51 -15.99 9.13 -6.05
C GLU A 51 -16.42 10.59 -5.94
N LYS A 52 -16.76 11.03 -4.75
CA LYS A 52 -17.21 12.40 -4.46
C LYS A 52 -16.14 13.45 -4.79
N ALA A 53 -14.89 13.19 -4.39
CA ALA A 53 -13.77 14.10 -4.67
C ALA A 53 -13.49 14.19 -6.18
N TYR A 54 -13.51 13.06 -6.89
CA TYR A 54 -13.34 13.02 -8.34
C TYR A 54 -14.43 13.78 -9.06
N ASP A 55 -15.71 13.53 -8.72
CA ASP A 55 -16.85 14.22 -9.27
C ASP A 55 -16.78 15.74 -9.04
N THR A 56 -16.40 16.16 -7.84
CA THR A 56 -16.25 17.58 -7.50
C THR A 56 -15.18 18.24 -8.37
N LEU A 57 -14.01 17.61 -8.53
CA LEU A 57 -12.92 18.13 -9.34
C LEU A 57 -13.29 18.20 -10.84
N THR A 58 -13.98 17.19 -11.37
CA THR A 58 -14.38 17.14 -12.78
C THR A 58 -15.54 18.08 -13.11
N ARG A 59 -16.44 18.34 -12.15
CA ARG A 59 -17.53 19.35 -12.32
C ARG A 59 -16.97 20.78 -12.25
N GLN A 60 -15.97 21.06 -11.41
CA GLN A 60 -15.34 22.38 -11.35
C GLN A 60 -14.64 22.77 -12.65
N ASP A 61 -14.17 21.81 -13.43
CA ASP A 61 -13.64 22.06 -14.77
C ASP A 61 -14.74 22.48 -15.77
N LYS A 62 -16.02 22.20 -15.47
CA LYS A 62 -17.17 22.49 -16.34
C LYS A 62 -17.99 23.72 -15.93
N THR A 63 -18.09 24.01 -14.62
CA THR A 63 -18.89 25.15 -14.12
C THR A 63 -18.34 25.66 -12.78
N ARG A 64 -18.03 26.94 -12.76
CA ARG A 64 -17.46 27.63 -11.59
C ARG A 64 -18.55 28.13 -10.62
N GLN A 65 -19.34 27.26 -9.97
CA GLN A 65 -20.30 27.71 -8.95
C GLN A 65 -20.53 26.70 -7.82
N ASP A 66 -20.48 27.26 -6.58
CA ASP A 66 -20.97 26.79 -5.29
C ASP A 66 -20.47 25.44 -4.72
N LYS A 67 -19.40 25.54 -3.91
CA LYS A 67 -19.08 24.53 -2.89
C LYS A 67 -19.99 24.73 -1.69
N THR A 68 -20.97 23.85 -1.50
CA THR A 68 -21.69 23.75 -0.23
C THR A 68 -20.85 22.96 0.80
N ARG A 69 -21.06 23.22 2.08
CA ARG A 69 -20.33 22.54 3.19
C ARG A 69 -20.50 21.02 3.22
N GLN A 70 -21.46 20.50 2.46
CA GLN A 70 -21.75 19.06 2.30
C GLN A 70 -20.81 18.32 1.31
N ASP A 71 -20.01 19.06 0.54
CA ASP A 71 -19.15 18.47 -0.50
C ASP A 71 -17.72 18.18 -0.05
N LYS A 72 -17.40 18.41 1.25
CA LYS A 72 -16.07 18.09 1.78
C LYS A 72 -15.84 16.59 1.83
N THR A 73 -14.63 16.20 1.45
CA THR A 73 -14.08 14.85 1.53
C THR A 73 -12.80 14.86 2.35
N LEU A 74 -12.29 13.69 2.75
CA LEU A 74 -11.00 13.59 3.44
C LEU A 74 -9.87 14.29 2.66
N PHE A 75 -9.92 14.29 1.32
CA PHE A 75 -8.91 14.90 0.44
C PHE A 75 -8.92 16.44 0.48
N ASP A 76 -9.90 17.07 1.09
CA ASP A 76 -9.96 18.53 1.29
C ASP A 76 -9.25 18.98 2.58
N GLU A 77 -8.92 18.04 3.45
CA GLU A 77 -8.23 18.29 4.73
C GLU A 77 -6.72 18.03 4.63
N ILE A 78 -6.26 17.41 3.55
CA ILE A 78 -4.85 17.09 3.33
C ILE A 78 -4.10 18.34 2.84
N ASP A 79 -3.04 18.71 3.56
CA ASP A 79 -2.10 19.76 3.11
C ASP A 79 -1.06 19.16 2.15
N PRO A 80 -1.09 19.51 0.86
CA PRO A 80 -0.19 18.92 -0.14
C PRO A 80 1.30 19.24 0.11
N CYS A 81 1.60 20.30 0.86
CA CYS A 81 2.98 20.70 1.15
C CYS A 81 3.55 19.98 2.38
N GLN A 82 2.69 19.59 3.32
CA GLN A 82 3.11 19.10 4.63
C GLN A 82 2.80 17.61 4.85
N ASP A 83 1.67 17.13 4.31
CA ASP A 83 1.16 15.80 4.57
C ASP A 83 1.65 14.75 3.57
N LEU A 84 1.45 13.50 3.93
CA LEU A 84 1.68 12.34 3.07
C LEU A 84 0.47 11.40 3.15
N VAL A 85 0.05 10.87 2.03
CA VAL A 85 -0.97 9.81 1.96
C VAL A 85 -0.30 8.49 1.60
N LEU A 86 -0.57 7.43 2.38
CA LEU A 86 -0.29 6.05 2.05
C LEU A 86 -1.62 5.32 1.84
N ALA A 87 -1.81 4.70 0.68
CA ALA A 87 -3.01 3.94 0.35
C ALA A 87 -2.66 2.45 0.15
N PHE A 88 -3.12 1.61 1.06
CA PHE A 88 -3.06 0.14 0.94
C PHE A 88 -4.27 -0.33 0.14
N PHE A 89 -4.28 0.04 -1.13
CA PHE A 89 -5.45 -0.13 -1.97
C PHE A 89 -5.83 -1.61 -2.11
N PRO A 90 -7.12 -1.98 -1.91
CA PRO A 90 -7.55 -3.37 -1.90
C PRO A 90 -7.12 -4.14 -3.15
N CYS A 91 -6.35 -5.20 -2.96
CA CYS A 91 -5.75 -6.00 -4.03
C CYS A 91 -6.62 -7.16 -4.52
N ILE A 92 -7.78 -7.38 -3.90
CA ILE A 92 -8.63 -8.57 -4.06
C ILE A 92 -8.99 -8.93 -5.51
N TYR A 93 -8.99 -7.95 -6.43
CA TYR A 93 -9.27 -8.18 -7.85
C TYR A 93 -8.05 -8.11 -8.76
N PHE A 94 -6.86 -7.82 -8.20
CA PHE A 94 -5.63 -7.60 -8.96
C PHE A 94 -4.56 -8.66 -8.73
N GLU A 95 -4.54 -9.29 -7.56
CA GLU A 95 -3.50 -10.24 -7.18
C GLU A 95 -3.62 -11.60 -7.88
N THR A 96 -2.54 -12.37 -7.86
CA THR A 96 -2.44 -13.70 -8.47
C THR A 96 -3.51 -14.67 -7.99
N MET A 97 -3.77 -14.70 -6.68
CA MET A 97 -4.76 -15.60 -6.10
C MET A 97 -6.17 -15.32 -6.59
N SER A 98 -6.48 -14.07 -6.93
CA SER A 98 -7.78 -13.70 -7.48
C SER A 98 -7.91 -14.07 -8.97
N CYS A 99 -6.80 -14.19 -9.71
CA CYS A 99 -6.84 -14.50 -11.14
C CYS A 99 -7.55 -15.83 -11.44
N MET A 100 -7.43 -16.83 -10.56
CA MET A 100 -8.14 -18.10 -10.69
C MET A 100 -9.67 -17.98 -10.71
N TYR A 101 -10.22 -16.92 -10.11
CA TYR A 101 -11.68 -16.70 -10.05
C TYR A 101 -12.25 -16.05 -11.31
N PHE A 102 -11.40 -15.58 -12.22
CA PHE A 102 -11.84 -15.09 -13.53
C PHE A 102 -11.91 -16.17 -14.60
N SER A 103 -11.42 -17.39 -14.28
CA SER A 103 -11.55 -18.55 -15.16
C SER A 103 -12.80 -19.35 -14.82
N CYS A 104 -13.60 -19.64 -15.84
CA CYS A 104 -14.79 -20.48 -15.69
C CYS A 104 -14.45 -21.96 -15.39
N ASP A 105 -13.20 -22.40 -15.63
CA ASP A 105 -12.79 -23.81 -15.57
C ASP A 105 -11.93 -24.15 -14.35
N THR A 106 -11.94 -23.32 -13.32
CA THR A 106 -11.21 -23.63 -12.09
C THR A 106 -11.86 -24.76 -11.30
N LEU A 107 -11.05 -25.51 -10.54
CA LEU A 107 -11.52 -26.58 -9.66
C LEU A 107 -12.62 -26.12 -8.69
N ASN A 108 -12.58 -24.88 -8.25
CA ASN A 108 -13.56 -24.31 -7.33
C ASN A 108 -14.94 -24.11 -7.98
N ASN A 109 -14.99 -24.00 -9.30
CA ASN A 109 -16.21 -23.68 -10.05
C ASN A 109 -16.77 -24.87 -10.84
N GLN A 110 -16.02 -25.98 -10.98
CA GLN A 110 -16.43 -27.13 -11.82
C GLN A 110 -17.75 -27.77 -11.39
N HIS A 111 -18.14 -27.64 -10.11
CA HIS A 111 -19.40 -28.17 -9.59
C HIS A 111 -20.63 -27.32 -9.96
N LYS A 112 -20.41 -26.11 -10.45
CA LYS A 112 -21.49 -25.19 -10.87
C LYS A 112 -21.87 -25.41 -12.32
N PRO A 113 -23.15 -25.20 -12.68
CA PRO A 113 -23.58 -25.13 -14.09
C PRO A 113 -22.79 -24.07 -14.87
N THR A 114 -22.59 -24.28 -16.16
CA THR A 114 -21.78 -23.37 -17.01
C THR A 114 -22.30 -21.93 -16.99
N TYR A 115 -23.62 -21.72 -17.01
CA TYR A 115 -24.21 -20.38 -17.01
C TYR A 115 -23.92 -19.64 -15.69
N GLU A 116 -23.89 -20.33 -14.54
CA GLU A 116 -23.53 -19.71 -13.25
C GLU A 116 -22.06 -19.32 -13.23
N ARG A 117 -21.17 -20.17 -13.76
CA ARG A 117 -19.74 -19.87 -13.87
C ARG A 117 -19.48 -18.64 -14.72
N ILE A 118 -20.23 -18.49 -15.83
CA ILE A 118 -20.15 -17.31 -16.69
C ILE A 118 -20.67 -16.07 -15.95
N ALA A 119 -21.78 -16.17 -15.24
CA ALA A 119 -22.34 -15.06 -14.45
C ALA A 119 -21.36 -14.61 -13.34
N ASP A 120 -20.74 -15.53 -12.61
CA ASP A 120 -19.71 -15.23 -11.62
C ASP A 120 -18.50 -14.51 -12.24
N ALA A 121 -18.08 -14.92 -13.44
CA ALA A 121 -16.97 -14.28 -14.15
C ALA A 121 -17.32 -12.84 -14.57
N ILE A 122 -18.54 -12.61 -15.05
CA ILE A 122 -19.03 -11.26 -15.42
C ILE A 122 -19.05 -10.34 -14.19
N ASP A 123 -19.66 -10.79 -13.07
CA ASP A 123 -19.68 -10.02 -11.79
C ASP A 123 -18.27 -9.62 -11.35
N ARG A 124 -17.30 -10.55 -11.44
CA ARG A 124 -15.91 -10.27 -11.09
C ARG A 124 -15.23 -9.29 -12.02
N LEU A 125 -15.50 -9.36 -13.32
CA LEU A 125 -14.97 -8.42 -14.31
C LEU A 125 -15.50 -7.01 -14.04
N GLU A 126 -16.80 -6.87 -13.75
CA GLU A 126 -17.42 -5.59 -13.39
C GLU A 126 -16.77 -5.01 -12.11
N LYS A 127 -16.65 -5.81 -11.05
CA LYS A 127 -16.00 -5.40 -9.81
C LYS A 127 -14.53 -5.00 -10.03
N ARG A 128 -13.76 -5.75 -10.82
CA ARG A 128 -12.37 -5.39 -11.15
C ARG A 128 -12.31 -4.07 -11.89
N THR A 129 -13.19 -3.85 -12.85
CA THR A 129 -13.26 -2.60 -13.61
C THR A 129 -13.55 -1.43 -12.67
N TYR A 130 -14.54 -1.58 -11.79
CA TYR A 130 -14.87 -0.56 -10.79
C TYR A 130 -13.68 -0.22 -9.86
N PHE A 131 -13.00 -1.24 -9.31
CA PHE A 131 -11.82 -1.02 -8.47
C PHE A 131 -10.67 -0.35 -9.24
N HIS A 132 -10.50 -0.72 -10.51
CA HIS A 132 -9.48 -0.13 -11.35
C HIS A 132 -9.78 1.34 -11.67
N GLU A 133 -11.04 1.69 -11.90
CA GLU A 133 -11.49 3.08 -12.04
C GLU A 133 -11.26 3.89 -10.77
N LEU A 134 -11.61 3.35 -9.59
CA LEU A 134 -11.36 4.00 -8.30
C LEU A 134 -9.86 4.28 -8.09
N LEU A 135 -9.00 3.34 -8.47
CA LEU A 135 -7.56 3.51 -8.38
C LEU A 135 -7.07 4.69 -9.25
N TYR A 136 -7.56 4.80 -10.49
CA TYR A 136 -7.26 5.94 -11.35
C TYR A 136 -7.86 7.26 -10.83
N LYS A 137 -9.08 7.23 -10.28
CA LYS A 137 -9.71 8.41 -9.64
C LYS A 137 -8.88 8.93 -8.47
N LEU A 138 -8.36 8.01 -7.62
CA LEU A 138 -7.44 8.37 -6.53
C LEU A 138 -6.17 9.05 -7.07
N CYS A 139 -5.57 8.50 -8.13
CA CYS A 139 -4.40 9.12 -8.78
C CYS A 139 -4.73 10.50 -9.36
N TYR A 140 -5.90 10.64 -9.99
CA TYR A 140 -6.37 11.93 -10.53
C TYR A 140 -6.52 12.98 -9.43
N ILE A 141 -7.17 12.62 -8.30
CA ILE A 141 -7.34 13.52 -7.16
C ILE A 141 -5.97 13.95 -6.61
N ALA A 142 -5.08 12.98 -6.38
CA ALA A 142 -3.75 13.28 -5.86
C ALA A 142 -2.96 14.20 -6.78
N THR A 143 -2.98 13.95 -8.08
CA THR A 143 -2.28 14.76 -9.08
C THR A 143 -2.87 16.16 -9.18
N ARG A 144 -4.20 16.30 -9.21
CA ARG A 144 -4.89 17.59 -9.33
C ARG A 144 -4.71 18.47 -8.09
N LYS A 145 -4.66 17.86 -6.91
CA LYS A 145 -4.46 18.54 -5.63
C LYS A 145 -2.99 18.62 -5.21
N ASN A 146 -2.07 18.06 -5.99
CA ASN A 146 -0.65 17.95 -5.68
C ASN A 146 -0.36 17.22 -4.37
N ILE A 147 -1.23 16.28 -3.97
CA ILE A 147 -1.09 15.46 -2.76
C ILE A 147 0.04 14.45 -2.97
N ARG A 148 0.98 14.37 -2.02
CA ARG A 148 2.02 13.34 -2.00
C ARG A 148 1.37 12.00 -1.65
N LEU A 149 1.33 11.08 -2.60
CA LEU A 149 0.62 9.80 -2.50
C LEU A 149 1.56 8.63 -2.75
N VAL A 150 1.49 7.61 -1.89
CA VAL A 150 2.05 6.28 -2.10
C VAL A 150 0.89 5.30 -2.20
N ILE A 151 0.86 4.49 -3.25
CA ILE A 151 -0.09 3.37 -3.38
C ILE A 151 0.68 2.07 -3.24
N GLU A 152 0.20 1.17 -2.42
CA GLU A 152 0.74 -0.19 -2.24
C GLU A 152 -0.18 -1.21 -2.93
N ASN A 153 0.43 -2.20 -3.61
CA ASN A 153 -0.27 -3.40 -4.04
C ASN A 153 0.73 -4.57 -4.20
N PRO A 154 0.31 -5.83 -4.00
CA PRO A 154 1.19 -6.98 -4.23
C PRO A 154 1.76 -7.01 -5.65
N ALA A 155 3.03 -7.43 -5.77
CA ALA A 155 3.73 -7.56 -7.06
C ALA A 155 3.97 -9.04 -7.45
N THR A 156 3.16 -9.96 -6.94
CA THR A 156 3.20 -11.39 -7.31
C THR A 156 2.75 -11.59 -8.75
N THR A 157 3.43 -12.45 -9.49
CA THR A 157 3.10 -12.71 -10.91
C THR A 157 2.16 -13.92 -11.03
N PRO A 158 1.09 -13.83 -11.83
CA PRO A 158 0.59 -12.65 -12.55
C PRO A 158 -0.18 -11.68 -11.64
N ASN A 159 -0.01 -10.37 -11.85
CA ASN A 159 -0.78 -9.33 -11.19
C ASN A 159 -1.41 -8.45 -12.27
N TYR A 160 -2.70 -8.13 -12.13
CA TYR A 160 -3.44 -7.39 -13.16
C TYR A 160 -2.87 -5.99 -13.43
N LEU A 161 -2.42 -5.28 -12.39
CA LEU A 161 -1.89 -3.92 -12.55
C LEU A 161 -0.54 -3.89 -13.25
N LEU A 162 0.29 -4.93 -13.03
CA LEU A 162 1.64 -5.03 -13.56
C LEU A 162 1.68 -5.74 -14.92
N TYR A 163 0.75 -6.69 -15.11
CA TYR A 163 0.67 -7.47 -16.35
C TYR A 163 0.16 -6.60 -17.48
N THR A 164 0.85 -6.63 -18.62
CA THR A 164 0.53 -5.81 -19.80
C THR A 164 0.41 -4.30 -19.55
N GLN A 165 0.98 -3.80 -18.46
CA GLN A 165 0.97 -2.38 -18.10
C GLN A 165 -0.44 -1.79 -17.96
N ASN A 166 -1.34 -2.52 -17.32
CA ASN A 166 -2.69 -2.05 -17.05
C ASN A 166 -2.74 -0.86 -16.06
N PHE A 167 -1.61 -0.51 -15.46
CA PHE A 167 -1.45 0.64 -14.59
C PHE A 167 -0.09 1.31 -14.83
N PHE A 168 0.20 2.39 -14.11
CA PHE A 168 1.52 3.05 -14.17
C PHE A 168 2.65 2.08 -13.83
N LYS A 169 3.85 2.36 -14.35
CA LYS A 169 5.04 1.63 -13.90
C LYS A 169 5.28 1.91 -12.42
N PRO A 170 5.49 0.90 -11.57
CA PRO A 170 5.77 1.13 -10.17
C PRO A 170 7.08 1.90 -9.98
N THR A 171 7.08 2.79 -8.99
CA THR A 171 8.26 3.57 -8.61
C THR A 171 9.25 2.71 -7.84
N ILE A 172 8.73 1.80 -6.99
CA ILE A 172 9.50 0.88 -6.17
C ILE A 172 8.90 -0.52 -6.34
N ILE A 173 9.75 -1.53 -6.48
CA ILE A 173 9.37 -2.95 -6.33
C ILE A 173 10.25 -3.54 -5.24
N ASP A 174 9.67 -3.82 -4.09
CA ASP A 174 10.30 -4.61 -3.05
C ASP A 174 10.06 -6.09 -3.34
N LYS A 175 11.11 -6.79 -3.77
CA LYS A 175 11.02 -8.17 -4.22
C LYS A 175 10.89 -9.16 -3.07
N ASN A 176 11.34 -8.77 -1.87
CA ASN A 176 11.37 -9.63 -0.71
C ASN A 176 11.27 -8.82 0.59
N ARG A 177 10.06 -8.64 1.06
CA ARG A 177 9.79 -7.88 2.29
C ARG A 177 10.48 -8.43 3.53
N MET A 178 10.81 -9.74 3.57
CA MET A 178 11.56 -10.34 4.68
C MET A 178 12.95 -9.72 4.86
N GLU A 179 13.58 -9.26 3.78
CA GLU A 179 14.89 -8.58 3.85
C GLU A 179 14.81 -7.24 4.59
N ARG A 180 13.60 -6.74 4.85
CA ARG A 180 13.32 -5.52 5.62
C ARG A 180 12.52 -5.78 6.89
N GLY A 181 12.55 -7.02 7.41
CA GLY A 181 11.93 -7.35 8.70
C GLY A 181 10.46 -7.76 8.64
N ASP A 182 9.95 -8.24 7.51
CA ASP A 182 8.61 -8.83 7.45
C ASP A 182 8.63 -10.34 7.68
N TYR A 183 7.44 -10.89 7.98
CA TYR A 183 7.23 -12.33 8.12
C TYR A 183 7.02 -13.04 6.78
N PHE A 184 6.74 -12.30 5.70
CA PHE A 184 6.37 -12.86 4.41
C PHE A 184 7.33 -12.43 3.31
N LYS A 185 7.78 -13.43 2.53
CA LYS A 185 8.40 -13.17 1.23
C LYS A 185 7.32 -12.77 0.22
N LYS A 186 6.76 -11.57 0.37
CA LYS A 186 5.68 -11.06 -0.46
C LYS A 186 6.21 -9.91 -1.32
N PRO A 187 6.45 -10.12 -2.62
CA PRO A 187 6.81 -9.01 -3.51
C PRO A 187 5.71 -7.96 -3.49
N THR A 188 6.11 -6.69 -3.37
CA THR A 188 5.18 -5.57 -3.26
C THR A 188 5.63 -4.44 -4.15
N ALA A 189 4.69 -3.83 -4.86
CA ALA A 189 4.89 -2.67 -5.71
C ALA A 189 4.34 -1.42 -5.04
N TYR A 190 5.06 -0.31 -5.21
CA TYR A 190 4.67 0.99 -4.72
C TYR A 190 4.72 2.02 -5.85
N TRP A 191 3.69 2.83 -5.95
CA TRP A 191 3.59 3.96 -6.88
C TRP A 191 3.61 5.26 -6.09
N CYS A 192 4.60 6.10 -6.35
CA CYS A 192 4.75 7.40 -5.68
C CYS A 192 4.34 8.51 -6.63
N PHE A 193 3.44 9.38 -6.19
CA PHE A 193 2.96 10.55 -6.93
C PHE A 193 3.32 11.83 -6.20
N ASN A 194 3.73 12.86 -6.94
CA ASN A 194 4.06 14.21 -6.49
C ASN A 194 5.25 14.30 -5.52
N PHE A 195 6.07 13.25 -5.45
CA PHE A 195 7.39 13.28 -4.81
C PHE A 195 8.26 12.15 -5.35
N THR A 196 9.56 12.29 -5.15
CA THR A 196 10.55 11.25 -5.47
C THR A 196 10.91 10.53 -4.17
N PRO A 197 10.73 9.20 -4.10
CA PRO A 197 11.14 8.44 -2.92
C PRO A 197 12.67 8.47 -2.76
N THR A 198 13.12 8.34 -1.53
CA THR A 198 14.52 8.10 -1.22
C THR A 198 14.87 6.64 -1.51
N GLN A 199 16.16 6.33 -1.57
CA GLN A 199 16.65 4.97 -1.76
C GLN A 199 17.56 4.63 -0.59
N GLY A 200 16.94 4.08 0.45
CA GLY A 200 17.67 3.48 1.57
C GLY A 200 17.69 1.97 1.43
N PHE A 201 18.57 1.35 2.16
CA PHE A 201 18.66 -0.09 2.25
C PHE A 201 18.88 -0.50 3.71
N THR A 202 17.80 -0.78 4.42
CA THR A 202 17.86 -1.44 5.72
C THR A 202 17.72 -2.93 5.50
N HIS A 203 18.73 -3.71 5.89
CA HIS A 203 18.66 -5.15 5.86
C HIS A 203 18.37 -5.68 7.28
N GLN A 204 17.19 -6.25 7.43
CA GLN A 204 16.73 -6.90 8.66
C GLN A 204 16.07 -8.23 8.28
N ASN A 205 16.69 -9.33 8.62
CA ASN A 205 16.24 -10.68 8.28
C ASN A 205 16.22 -11.60 9.51
N ASP A 206 15.62 -11.10 10.59
CA ASP A 206 15.54 -11.77 11.90
C ASP A 206 14.17 -12.42 12.15
N LYS A 207 13.21 -12.23 11.26
CA LYS A 207 11.87 -12.78 11.41
C LYS A 207 11.78 -14.22 10.88
N GLU A 208 11.13 -15.08 11.65
CA GLU A 208 10.76 -16.41 11.16
C GLU A 208 9.71 -16.29 10.03
N GLN A 209 9.99 -16.93 8.92
CA GLN A 209 9.09 -16.91 7.76
C GLN A 209 7.77 -17.60 8.09
N LYS A 210 6.67 -16.88 7.93
CA LYS A 210 5.32 -17.45 7.93
C LYS A 210 4.99 -18.00 6.54
N ILE A 211 4.65 -19.29 6.49
CA ILE A 211 4.31 -19.97 5.24
C ILE A 211 2.80 -19.84 5.00
N ILE A 212 2.44 -19.34 3.84
CA ILE A 212 1.06 -19.30 3.37
C ILE A 212 0.73 -20.68 2.81
N ASN A 213 0.00 -21.49 3.56
CA ASN A 213 -0.50 -22.80 3.09
C ASN A 213 -1.85 -22.59 2.41
N ASP A 214 -1.86 -22.65 1.08
CA ASP A 214 -3.07 -22.50 0.28
C ASP A 214 -3.82 -23.83 0.04
N CYS A 215 -3.25 -24.95 0.46
CA CYS A 215 -3.86 -26.25 0.24
C CYS A 215 -4.77 -26.65 1.40
N LYS A 216 -6.07 -26.80 1.13
CA LYS A 216 -7.05 -27.37 2.08
C LYS A 216 -6.68 -28.79 2.57
N SER A 217 -5.74 -29.47 1.89
CA SER A 217 -5.20 -30.77 2.24
C SER A 217 -3.97 -30.72 3.16
N ALA A 218 -3.47 -29.54 3.49
CA ALA A 218 -2.34 -29.43 4.42
C ALA A 218 -2.78 -29.74 5.86
N PRO A 219 -2.01 -30.49 6.63
CA PRO A 219 -2.38 -30.90 7.99
C PRO A 219 -2.40 -29.78 9.02
N LYS A 220 -2.02 -28.55 8.64
CA LYS A 220 -2.13 -27.34 9.46
C LYS A 220 -3.01 -26.33 8.74
N ALA A 221 -4.00 -25.77 9.46
CA ALA A 221 -4.77 -24.64 8.97
C ALA A 221 -3.82 -23.53 8.52
N GLY A 222 -3.89 -23.15 7.25
CA GLY A 222 -3.15 -22.01 6.72
C GLY A 222 -3.66 -20.70 7.32
N LEU A 223 -2.87 -19.65 7.21
CA LEU A 223 -3.29 -18.32 7.64
C LEU A 223 -4.53 -17.88 6.86
N CYS A 224 -5.47 -17.22 7.54
CA CYS A 224 -6.64 -16.64 6.88
C CYS A 224 -6.22 -15.46 5.98
N SER A 225 -7.14 -14.99 5.13
CA SER A 225 -6.85 -13.88 4.20
C SER A 225 -6.42 -12.61 4.93
N GLU A 226 -7.01 -12.34 6.09
CA GLU A 226 -6.71 -11.19 6.94
C GLU A 226 -5.29 -11.27 7.52
N GLU A 227 -4.92 -12.40 8.10
CA GLU A 227 -3.56 -12.61 8.62
C GLU A 227 -2.47 -12.51 7.55
N ARG A 228 -2.79 -12.90 6.31
CA ARG A 228 -1.88 -12.77 5.17
C ARG A 228 -1.70 -11.35 4.68
N SER A 229 -2.64 -10.45 5.00
CA SER A 229 -2.57 -9.03 4.65
C SER A 229 -1.74 -8.22 5.65
N LEU A 230 -1.56 -8.72 6.87
CA LEU A 230 -0.80 -8.02 7.89
C LEU A 230 0.66 -7.80 7.48
N ILE A 231 1.15 -6.63 7.86
CA ILE A 231 2.53 -6.19 7.63
C ILE A 231 3.20 -6.07 9.01
N SER A 232 4.49 -6.44 9.12
CA SER A 232 5.19 -6.27 10.38
C SER A 232 5.50 -4.79 10.66
N SER A 233 5.56 -4.42 11.93
CA SER A 233 5.96 -3.07 12.35
C SER A 233 7.38 -2.73 11.93
N ASP A 234 8.29 -3.71 11.96
CA ASP A 234 9.67 -3.52 11.53
C ASP A 234 9.76 -3.20 10.04
N TYR A 235 9.01 -3.95 9.21
CA TYR A 235 8.93 -3.64 7.79
C TYR A 235 8.37 -2.23 7.53
N ALA A 236 7.26 -1.88 8.19
CA ALA A 236 6.65 -0.56 8.04
C ALA A 236 7.65 0.55 8.38
N ARG A 237 8.36 0.42 9.51
CA ARG A 237 9.39 1.37 9.94
C ARG A 237 10.53 1.47 8.94
N ASN A 238 11.08 0.32 8.53
CA ASN A 238 12.19 0.28 7.58
C ASN A 238 11.79 0.86 6.22
N PHE A 239 10.58 0.56 5.75
CA PHE A 239 10.03 1.17 4.54
C PHE A 239 9.93 2.70 4.65
N ILE A 240 9.36 3.22 5.75
CA ILE A 240 9.24 4.66 5.98
C ILE A 240 10.62 5.33 6.00
N CYS A 241 11.58 4.74 6.69
CA CYS A 241 12.92 5.27 6.79
C CYS A 241 13.64 5.25 5.44
N ASP A 242 13.61 4.14 4.73
CA ASP A 242 14.35 3.94 3.48
C ASP A 242 13.78 4.74 2.31
N PHE A 243 12.47 4.71 2.13
CA PHE A 243 11.85 5.22 0.91
C PHE A 243 11.16 6.58 1.06
N ILE A 244 10.78 6.95 2.30
CA ILE A 244 10.06 8.21 2.53
C ILE A 244 10.96 9.24 3.17
N LEU A 245 11.58 8.95 4.32
CA LEU A 245 12.33 9.93 5.09
C LEU A 245 13.79 10.06 4.63
N GLY A 246 14.37 9.01 4.07
CA GLY A 246 15.81 8.94 3.75
C GLY A 246 16.65 8.92 5.03
N LYS A 247 16.16 8.29 6.08
CA LYS A 247 16.87 8.13 7.35
C LYS A 247 17.29 6.69 7.49
N TYR A 248 18.58 6.48 7.73
CA TYR A 248 19.08 5.20 8.20
C TYR A 248 18.87 5.12 9.73
N GLN A 249 18.28 4.03 10.20
CA GLN A 249 18.18 3.73 11.62
C GLN A 249 19.04 2.50 11.94
N PRO A 250 20.24 2.70 12.52
CA PRO A 250 21.13 1.58 12.87
C PRO A 250 20.64 0.74 14.05
N GLU A 251 19.68 1.22 14.84
CA GLU A 251 19.23 0.58 16.08
C GLU A 251 17.79 0.11 15.98
N ILE A 252 17.58 -1.06 15.39
CA ILE A 252 16.29 -1.74 15.45
C ILE A 252 16.55 -3.18 15.86
N SER A 253 16.15 -3.51 17.10
CA SER A 253 16.36 -4.80 17.77
C SER A 253 17.84 -5.18 18.00
N GLY A 254 18.41 -4.86 19.11
CA GLY A 254 19.51 -5.49 19.84
C GLY A 254 20.68 -6.21 19.15
N GLN A 255 20.68 -6.27 17.82
CA GLN A 255 21.73 -6.83 16.97
C GLN A 255 21.92 -5.94 15.76
N SER A 256 22.79 -4.93 15.88
CA SER A 256 23.36 -4.23 14.74
C SER A 256 24.18 -5.25 13.95
N LEU A 257 23.77 -5.53 12.71
CA LEU A 257 24.56 -6.37 11.78
C LEU A 257 25.81 -5.65 11.24
N PHE A 258 25.93 -4.36 11.50
CA PHE A 258 27.08 -3.56 11.11
C PHE A 258 27.61 -2.80 12.33
N ASP A 259 28.85 -3.08 12.70
CA ASP A 259 29.57 -2.25 13.65
C ASP A 259 29.55 -0.79 13.18
N THR A 260 29.37 0.13 14.12
CA THR A 260 29.42 1.58 13.89
C THR A 260 30.69 1.96 13.11
N GLU A 261 31.82 1.27 13.37
CA GLU A 261 33.08 1.45 12.66
C GLU A 261 33.01 1.16 11.15
N TYR A 262 32.20 0.17 10.72
CA TYR A 262 32.05 -0.14 9.30
C TYR A 262 31.20 0.92 8.57
N MET A 263 30.20 1.48 9.23
CA MET A 263 29.40 2.56 8.68
C MET A 263 30.17 3.87 8.61
N ASP A 264 30.98 4.18 9.62
CA ASP A 264 31.90 5.33 9.60
C ASP A 264 32.95 5.18 8.50
N PHE A 265 33.44 3.96 8.27
CA PHE A 265 34.32 3.66 7.15
C PHE A 265 33.66 3.93 5.79
N LEU A 266 32.42 3.48 5.56
CA LEU A 266 31.67 3.74 4.31
C LEU A 266 31.35 5.22 4.10
N LEU A 267 31.04 5.95 5.16
CA LEU A 267 30.78 7.40 5.10
C LEU A 267 32.07 8.17 4.75
N ASN A 268 33.20 7.76 5.32
CA ASN A 268 34.50 8.38 5.06
C ASN A 268 35.00 8.07 3.64
N CYS A 269 34.82 6.85 3.13
CA CYS A 269 35.15 6.50 1.74
C CYS A 269 34.36 7.32 0.71
N ASN A 270 33.10 7.68 1.00
CA ASN A 270 32.29 8.54 0.12
C ASN A 270 32.68 10.03 0.18
N ALA A 271 33.37 10.46 1.24
CA ALA A 271 33.86 11.83 1.36
C ALA A 271 35.15 12.05 0.54
N GLU A 272 36.01 11.03 0.46
CA GLU A 272 37.30 11.11 -0.28
C GLU A 272 37.12 11.00 -1.82
N THR A 273 36.02 10.50 -2.32
CA THR A 273 35.74 10.41 -3.76
C THR A 273 35.11 11.67 -4.38
N ARG A 274 34.92 12.73 -3.58
CA ARG A 274 34.38 14.03 -4.01
C ARG A 274 35.36 15.19 -3.87
N GLY A 275 36.65 14.89 -3.76
CA GLY A 275 37.73 15.89 -3.77
C GLY A 275 38.37 16.06 -5.15
#